data_d51ce2d1f1562d2e8d868c98d7792f2c
#
_entry.id   d51ce2d1f1562d2e8d868c98d7792f2c
#
_cell.length_a   1.000
_cell.length_b   1.000
_cell.length_c   1.000
_cell.angle_alpha   90.00
_cell.angle_beta   90.00
_cell.angle_gamma   90.00
#
_symmetry.space_group_name_H-M   'P 1'
#
loop_
_entity.id
_entity.type
_entity.pdbx_description
1 polymer ?
#
loop_
_entity_poly.entity_id
_entity_poly.type
_entity_poly.pdbx_seq_one_letter_code
_entity_poly.pdbx_strand_id
1 'polypeptide(L)'
;MNELRFDDRVVIITGAGRGIGRAHARLLAERGAAVVVGDLGARTDGSGVDSDHPAEDVAAEIVSAGGHAVACTADVSTEEGANTLVETAVSSFGHLDSIVNNAGIIRTAHFTEVPDEEFQRHLDVHYFGSLRLCRAAWPHLVKSGSGRIVNTISQAMLGNPMMTHYGSSKGAVFGLTRNLALEGLESGITVNAIAPGAGTRMAEAAGDGLSDEILNYMRTSLTPEHVAPVVAYLLHPSNTVTGEVFNAAGGGVNRLAFVNTTGIADPNLTLETVASRFDEIMAITPDAIPQVISAEPASVS
;
A
#
# COMPACT_ATOMS: atom_id res chain seq x y z
N MET A 1 26.59 -8.92 4.82
CA MET A 1 25.88 -7.65 4.52
C MET A 1 25.69 -6.94 5.85
N ASN A 2 25.93 -5.62 5.90
CA ASN A 2 25.64 -4.85 7.11
C ASN A 2 24.12 -4.80 7.33
N GLU A 3 23.71 -4.76 8.59
CA GLU A 3 22.31 -4.61 8.96
C GLU A 3 21.76 -3.26 8.47
N LEU A 4 20.59 -3.25 7.83
CA LEU A 4 19.91 -2.02 7.44
C LEU A 4 19.16 -1.45 8.66
N ARG A 5 19.46 -0.20 9.02
CA ARG A 5 18.94 0.48 10.21
C ARG A 5 18.11 1.70 9.84
N PHE A 6 17.24 2.08 10.76
CA PHE A 6 16.33 3.23 10.65
C PHE A 6 16.52 4.22 11.80
N ASP A 7 17.73 4.25 12.35
CA ASP A 7 18.05 5.18 13.43
C ASP A 7 17.74 6.63 12.99
N ASP A 8 17.14 7.40 13.87
CA ASP A 8 16.69 8.79 13.61
C ASP A 8 15.63 8.92 12.48
N ARG A 9 14.88 7.85 12.16
CA ARG A 9 13.77 7.90 11.20
C ARG A 9 12.43 7.79 11.91
N VAL A 10 11.47 8.62 11.49
CA VAL A 10 10.10 8.62 11.99
C VAL A 10 9.15 8.12 10.90
N VAL A 11 8.34 7.12 11.25
CA VAL A 11 7.44 6.45 10.31
C VAL A 11 6.01 6.42 10.86
N ILE A 12 5.03 6.88 10.07
CA ILE A 12 3.61 6.63 10.34
C ILE A 12 3.17 5.37 9.61
N ILE A 13 2.48 4.47 10.29
CA ILE A 13 1.90 3.26 9.70
C ILE A 13 0.41 3.22 10.05
N THR A 14 -0.46 3.26 9.03
CA THR A 14 -1.91 3.16 9.24
C THR A 14 -2.36 1.69 9.24
N GLY A 15 -3.40 1.35 10.03
CA GLY A 15 -3.82 -0.03 10.24
C GLY A 15 -2.75 -0.87 10.92
N ALA A 16 -1.96 -0.26 11.82
CA ALA A 16 -0.76 -0.85 12.41
C ALA A 16 -1.03 -1.65 13.69
N GLY A 17 -2.25 -1.67 14.19
CA GLY A 17 -2.60 -2.41 15.40
C GLY A 17 -2.69 -3.93 15.21
N ARG A 18 -2.79 -4.40 13.96
CA ARG A 18 -3.00 -5.84 13.67
C ARG A 18 -2.33 -6.25 12.35
N GLY A 19 -2.19 -7.57 12.14
CA GLY A 19 -1.80 -8.19 10.88
C GLY A 19 -0.53 -7.61 10.26
N ILE A 20 -0.60 -7.25 8.97
CA ILE A 20 0.54 -6.76 8.19
C ILE A 20 1.09 -5.44 8.74
N GLY A 21 0.21 -4.50 9.12
CA GLY A 21 0.64 -3.21 9.69
C GLY A 21 1.40 -3.36 11.02
N ARG A 22 0.95 -4.28 11.91
CA ARG A 22 1.68 -4.62 13.14
C ARG A 22 3.06 -5.19 12.84
N ALA A 23 3.17 -6.08 11.85
CA ALA A 23 4.45 -6.65 11.45
C ALA A 23 5.42 -5.57 10.92
N HIS A 24 4.91 -4.60 10.14
CA HIS A 24 5.70 -3.45 9.70
C HIS A 24 6.19 -2.61 10.89
N ALA A 25 5.29 -2.28 11.83
CA ALA A 25 5.61 -1.45 13.00
C ALA A 25 6.70 -2.10 13.86
N ARG A 26 6.56 -3.39 14.13
CA ARG A 26 7.55 -4.15 14.93
C ARG A 26 8.93 -4.19 14.26
N LEU A 27 8.97 -4.58 12.98
CA LEU A 27 10.26 -4.68 12.27
C LEU A 27 10.96 -3.33 12.18
N LEU A 28 10.24 -2.24 11.84
CA LEU A 28 10.84 -0.92 11.73
C LEU A 28 11.34 -0.40 13.07
N ALA A 29 10.59 -0.60 14.16
CA ALA A 29 11.01 -0.25 15.50
C ALA A 29 12.21 -1.07 15.98
N GLU A 30 12.25 -2.38 15.73
CA GLU A 30 13.40 -3.25 15.99
C GLU A 30 14.66 -2.78 15.27
N ARG A 31 14.50 -2.18 14.10
CA ARG A 31 15.58 -1.60 13.29
C ARG A 31 15.91 -0.15 13.65
N GLY A 32 15.30 0.43 14.68
CA GLY A 32 15.63 1.73 15.23
C GLY A 32 14.72 2.89 14.84
N ALA A 33 13.67 2.66 14.05
CA ALA A 33 12.70 3.70 13.73
C ALA A 33 11.85 4.10 14.93
N ALA A 34 11.45 5.37 15.01
CA ALA A 34 10.35 5.82 15.83
C ALA A 34 9.04 5.66 15.03
N VAL A 35 8.04 5.00 15.62
CA VAL A 35 6.82 4.59 14.90
C VAL A 35 5.57 5.23 15.48
N VAL A 36 4.77 5.88 14.63
CA VAL A 36 3.37 6.19 14.95
C VAL A 36 2.52 5.00 14.52
N VAL A 37 1.97 4.31 15.49
CA VAL A 37 1.07 3.17 15.31
C VAL A 37 -0.34 3.73 15.12
N GLY A 38 -0.75 3.94 13.87
CA GLY A 38 -2.08 4.45 13.52
C GLY A 38 -3.08 3.32 13.37
N ASP A 39 -4.11 3.23 14.21
CA ASP A 39 -5.19 2.24 14.05
C ASP A 39 -6.44 2.70 14.80
N LEU A 40 -7.55 2.82 14.08
CA LEU A 40 -8.85 3.19 14.65
C LEU A 40 -9.47 2.06 15.50
N GLY A 41 -9.00 0.82 15.35
CA GLY A 41 -9.66 -0.37 15.93
C GLY A 41 -10.89 -0.83 15.13
N ALA A 42 -11.00 -0.43 13.86
CA ALA A 42 -12.16 -0.77 13.04
C ALA A 42 -12.28 -2.29 12.80
N ARG A 43 -13.53 -2.73 12.57
CA ARG A 43 -13.80 -4.07 12.06
C ARG A 43 -13.29 -4.22 10.63
N THR A 44 -13.06 -5.46 10.19
CA THR A 44 -12.50 -5.76 8.87
C THR A 44 -13.36 -5.25 7.71
N ASP A 45 -14.68 -5.14 7.90
CA ASP A 45 -15.65 -4.62 6.92
C ASP A 45 -15.90 -3.10 7.07
N GLY A 46 -15.28 -2.44 8.04
CA GLY A 46 -15.48 -1.02 8.32
C GLY A 46 -16.85 -0.67 8.94
N SER A 47 -17.61 -1.66 9.42
CA SER A 47 -18.97 -1.42 9.98
C SER A 47 -18.99 -0.78 11.37
N GLY A 48 -17.85 -0.58 12.00
CA GLY A 48 -17.73 0.01 13.34
C GLY A 48 -16.34 -0.21 13.93
N VAL A 49 -16.19 0.21 15.18
CA VAL A 49 -14.95 0.09 15.96
C VAL A 49 -15.15 -0.97 17.03
N ASP A 50 -14.14 -1.84 17.19
CA ASP A 50 -14.10 -2.82 18.27
C ASP A 50 -13.74 -2.14 19.61
N SER A 51 -14.02 -2.79 20.74
CA SER A 51 -13.71 -2.29 22.08
C SER A 51 -12.26 -2.47 22.51
N ASP A 52 -11.45 -3.19 21.74
CA ASP A 52 -10.02 -3.35 21.96
C ASP A 52 -9.24 -2.13 21.44
N HIS A 53 -8.06 -1.93 21.97
CA HIS A 53 -7.20 -0.78 21.69
C HIS A 53 -5.92 -1.22 20.94
N PRO A 54 -6.02 -1.69 19.69
CA PRO A 54 -4.91 -2.36 19.01
C PRO A 54 -3.72 -1.44 18.72
N ALA A 55 -3.93 -0.14 18.59
CA ALA A 55 -2.83 0.81 18.42
C ALA A 55 -1.98 0.94 19.68
N GLU A 56 -2.64 1.10 20.82
CA GLU A 56 -2.02 1.21 22.13
C GLU A 56 -1.28 -0.06 22.52
N ASP A 57 -1.88 -1.23 22.25
CA ASP A 57 -1.27 -2.53 22.53
C ASP A 57 0.05 -2.71 21.77
N VAL A 58 0.07 -2.40 20.47
CA VAL A 58 1.29 -2.51 19.65
C VAL A 58 2.33 -1.46 20.03
N ALA A 59 1.92 -0.23 20.33
CA ALA A 59 2.84 0.80 20.80
C ALA A 59 3.49 0.40 22.13
N ALA A 60 2.70 -0.13 23.09
CA ALA A 60 3.21 -0.62 24.37
C ALA A 60 4.15 -1.83 24.20
N GLU A 61 3.84 -2.75 23.27
CA GLU A 61 4.71 -3.87 22.93
C GLU A 61 6.08 -3.39 22.42
N ILE A 62 6.09 -2.44 21.49
CA ILE A 62 7.34 -1.88 20.93
C ILE A 62 8.15 -1.18 22.02
N VAL A 63 7.52 -0.35 22.85
CA VAL A 63 8.20 0.37 23.94
C VAL A 63 8.76 -0.63 24.98
N SER A 64 8.01 -1.67 25.31
CA SER A 64 8.46 -2.72 26.23
C SER A 64 9.67 -3.50 25.71
N ALA A 65 9.80 -3.59 24.37
CA ALA A 65 10.97 -4.18 23.70
C ALA A 65 12.16 -3.21 23.56
N GLY A 66 12.05 -1.97 24.07
CA GLY A 66 13.10 -0.95 24.01
C GLY A 66 13.08 -0.08 22.77
N GLY A 67 12.05 -0.20 21.90
CA GLY A 67 11.86 0.65 20.73
C GLY A 67 11.10 1.95 21.07
N HIS A 68 10.88 2.77 20.04
CA HIS A 68 10.15 4.04 20.14
C HIS A 68 8.83 3.96 19.38
N ALA A 69 7.71 4.10 20.08
CA ALA A 69 6.40 4.10 19.44
C ALA A 69 5.39 4.96 20.20
N VAL A 70 4.41 5.49 19.48
CA VAL A 70 3.24 6.17 20.02
C VAL A 70 1.99 5.72 19.26
N ALA A 71 0.89 5.50 19.98
CA ALA A 71 -0.39 5.16 19.38
C ALA A 71 -1.13 6.40 18.87
N CYS A 72 -1.89 6.24 17.78
CA CYS A 72 -2.83 7.24 17.28
C CYS A 72 -4.09 6.53 16.77
N THR A 73 -5.25 6.83 17.35
CA THR A 73 -6.54 6.21 17.03
C THR A 73 -7.38 7.03 16.04
N ALA A 74 -6.73 7.94 15.31
CA ALA A 74 -7.40 8.81 14.36
C ALA A 74 -7.94 8.02 13.13
N ASP A 75 -9.11 8.44 12.63
CA ASP A 75 -9.71 7.87 11.43
C ASP A 75 -9.04 8.44 10.16
N VAL A 76 -8.22 7.63 9.52
CA VAL A 76 -7.48 8.02 8.29
C VAL A 76 -8.42 8.39 7.14
N SER A 77 -9.68 7.92 7.13
CA SER A 77 -10.65 8.27 6.10
C SER A 77 -11.10 9.74 6.14
N THR A 78 -10.72 10.49 7.19
CA THR A 78 -11.03 11.92 7.35
C THR A 78 -9.78 12.79 7.17
N GLU A 79 -9.97 14.05 6.79
CA GLU A 79 -8.88 15.01 6.71
C GLU A 79 -8.30 15.32 8.10
N GLU A 80 -9.16 15.44 9.10
CA GLU A 80 -8.77 15.66 10.51
C GLU A 80 -7.90 14.50 11.01
N GLY A 81 -8.30 13.26 10.75
CA GLY A 81 -7.54 12.08 11.16
C GLY A 81 -6.18 11.99 10.49
N ALA A 82 -6.07 12.33 9.21
CA ALA A 82 -4.80 12.39 8.51
C ALA A 82 -3.86 13.46 9.10
N ASN A 83 -4.38 14.65 9.42
CA ASN A 83 -3.61 15.71 10.07
C ASN A 83 -3.17 15.29 11.48
N THR A 84 -4.06 14.68 12.26
CA THR A 84 -3.75 14.18 13.62
C THR A 84 -2.62 13.16 13.61
N LEU A 85 -2.57 12.25 12.63
CA LEU A 85 -1.46 11.30 12.46
C LEU A 85 -0.12 12.02 12.26
N VAL A 86 -0.08 13.03 11.40
CA VAL A 86 1.15 13.81 11.14
C VAL A 86 1.54 14.65 12.36
N GLU A 87 0.59 15.31 13.00
CA GLU A 87 0.81 16.08 14.23
C GLU A 87 1.35 15.19 15.35
N THR A 88 0.83 13.96 15.48
CA THR A 88 1.33 12.98 16.45
C THR A 88 2.80 12.64 16.19
N ALA A 89 3.20 12.42 14.94
CA ALA A 89 4.59 12.15 14.58
C ALA A 89 5.50 13.35 14.94
N VAL A 90 5.10 14.54 14.51
CA VAL A 90 5.91 15.76 14.70
C VAL A 90 6.00 16.16 16.17
N SER A 91 4.90 16.08 16.93
CA SER A 91 4.89 16.43 18.34
C SER A 91 5.66 15.45 19.23
N SER A 92 5.62 14.15 18.89
CA SER A 92 6.27 13.10 19.68
C SER A 92 7.75 12.93 19.34
N PHE A 93 8.13 13.11 18.06
CA PHE A 93 9.47 12.76 17.56
C PHE A 93 10.18 13.91 16.83
N GLY A 94 9.52 15.07 16.64
CA GLY A 94 10.12 16.28 16.07
C GLY A 94 10.10 16.39 14.55
N HIS A 95 9.88 15.30 13.80
CA HIS A 95 9.86 15.27 12.34
C HIS A 95 9.08 14.08 11.80
N LEU A 96 9.02 13.94 10.47
CA LEU A 96 8.42 12.79 9.77
C LEU A 96 9.21 12.52 8.49
N ASP A 97 9.58 11.26 8.27
CA ASP A 97 10.36 10.80 7.12
C ASP A 97 9.63 9.85 6.20
N SER A 98 8.71 9.07 6.74
CA SER A 98 8.09 8.01 5.96
C SER A 98 6.64 7.75 6.38
N ILE A 99 5.82 7.32 5.42
CA ILE A 99 4.46 6.84 5.69
C ILE A 99 4.21 5.50 5.00
N VAL A 100 3.45 4.64 5.68
CA VAL A 100 2.90 3.40 5.14
C VAL A 100 1.38 3.50 5.18
N ASN A 101 0.75 3.70 4.03
CA ASN A 101 -0.69 3.62 3.86
C ASN A 101 -1.11 2.15 3.79
N ASN A 102 -1.37 1.55 4.96
CA ASN A 102 -1.73 0.14 5.06
C ASN A 102 -3.17 -0.07 5.55
N ALA A 103 -3.80 0.90 6.18
CA ALA A 103 -5.20 0.79 6.62
C ALA A 103 -6.12 0.37 5.47
N GLY A 104 -7.05 -0.52 5.76
CA GLY A 104 -7.96 -1.01 4.75
C GLY A 104 -9.10 -1.82 5.36
N ILE A 105 -10.15 -1.95 4.59
CA ILE A 105 -11.34 -2.75 4.87
C ILE A 105 -11.59 -3.70 3.70
N ILE A 106 -12.33 -4.78 3.94
CA ILE A 106 -12.72 -5.72 2.89
C ILE A 106 -14.12 -6.25 3.15
N ARG A 107 -14.87 -6.37 2.09
CA ARG A 107 -16.12 -7.09 2.02
C ARG A 107 -16.20 -7.80 0.67
N THR A 108 -16.83 -8.96 0.63
CA THR A 108 -17.10 -9.69 -0.61
C THR A 108 -18.59 -9.68 -0.89
N ALA A 109 -18.97 -9.32 -2.12
CA ALA A 109 -20.36 -9.40 -2.59
C ALA A 109 -20.39 -9.40 -4.12
N HIS A 110 -21.44 -9.97 -4.72
CA HIS A 110 -21.66 -9.87 -6.15
C HIS A 110 -21.88 -8.42 -6.57
N PHE A 111 -21.36 -8.03 -7.73
CA PHE A 111 -21.41 -6.65 -8.22
C PHE A 111 -22.82 -6.05 -8.18
N THR A 112 -23.84 -6.84 -8.54
CA THR A 112 -25.24 -6.40 -8.56
C THR A 112 -25.87 -6.23 -7.18
N GLU A 113 -25.20 -6.69 -6.12
CA GLU A 113 -25.68 -6.66 -4.73
C GLU A 113 -24.95 -5.63 -3.87
N VAL A 114 -23.85 -5.05 -4.39
CA VAL A 114 -23.06 -4.05 -3.67
C VAL A 114 -23.72 -2.68 -3.81
N PRO A 115 -24.18 -2.06 -2.72
CA PRO A 115 -24.73 -0.71 -2.77
C PRO A 115 -23.62 0.34 -2.96
N ASP A 116 -23.98 1.51 -3.49
CA ASP A 116 -23.04 2.60 -3.77
C ASP A 116 -22.27 3.06 -2.51
N GLU A 117 -22.90 2.98 -1.35
CA GLU A 117 -22.29 3.33 -0.06
C GLU A 117 -21.10 2.44 0.27
N GLU A 118 -21.09 1.17 -0.16
CA GLU A 118 -19.93 0.28 0.01
C GLU A 118 -18.77 0.67 -0.92
N PHE A 119 -19.05 1.08 -2.15
CA PHE A 119 -18.03 1.65 -3.04
C PHE A 119 -17.42 2.90 -2.42
N GLN A 120 -18.26 3.82 -1.92
CA GLN A 120 -17.80 5.04 -1.30
C GLN A 120 -16.96 4.76 -0.05
N ARG A 121 -17.39 3.85 0.84
CA ARG A 121 -16.65 3.47 2.05
C ARG A 121 -15.26 2.92 1.73
N HIS A 122 -15.15 2.04 0.72
CA HIS A 122 -13.86 1.50 0.29
C HIS A 122 -12.97 2.60 -0.31
N LEU A 123 -13.53 3.53 -1.08
CA LEU A 123 -12.80 4.69 -1.58
C LEU A 123 -12.35 5.61 -0.46
N ASP A 124 -13.21 5.88 0.53
CA ASP A 124 -12.90 6.77 1.65
C ASP A 124 -11.71 6.26 2.46
N VAL A 125 -11.69 4.97 2.79
CA VAL A 125 -10.61 4.37 3.58
C VAL A 125 -9.34 4.19 2.74
N HIS A 126 -9.44 3.56 1.55
CA HIS A 126 -8.26 3.17 0.78
C HIS A 126 -7.66 4.34 0.01
N TYR A 127 -8.47 5.01 -0.82
CA TYR A 127 -7.98 6.06 -1.71
C TYR A 127 -7.88 7.40 -1.02
N PHE A 128 -9.00 7.90 -0.48
CA PHE A 128 -9.01 9.22 0.17
C PHE A 128 -8.19 9.23 1.46
N GLY A 129 -8.18 8.13 2.21
CA GLY A 129 -7.31 7.98 3.37
C GLY A 129 -5.83 8.09 2.99
N SER A 130 -5.39 7.33 1.99
CA SER A 130 -4.02 7.43 1.47
C SER A 130 -3.70 8.80 0.89
N LEU A 131 -4.61 9.39 0.10
CA LEU A 131 -4.45 10.73 -0.48
C LEU A 131 -4.28 11.80 0.59
N ARG A 132 -5.16 11.81 1.61
CA ARG A 132 -5.15 12.80 2.69
C ARG A 132 -3.88 12.70 3.51
N LEU A 133 -3.48 11.49 3.90
CA LEU A 133 -2.23 11.30 4.65
C LEU A 133 -1.00 11.67 3.82
N CYS A 134 -0.93 11.29 2.54
CA CYS A 134 0.15 11.74 1.65
C CYS A 134 0.21 13.27 1.59
N ARG A 135 -0.93 13.94 1.42
CA ARG A 135 -1.00 15.41 1.34
C ARG A 135 -0.56 16.09 2.65
N ALA A 136 -1.04 15.63 3.79
CA ALA A 136 -0.66 16.16 5.10
C ALA A 136 0.82 15.93 5.41
N ALA A 137 1.36 14.76 5.06
CA ALA A 137 2.76 14.40 5.28
C ALA A 137 3.73 15.09 4.30
N TRP A 138 3.28 15.47 3.09
CA TRP A 138 4.14 15.91 1.99
C TRP A 138 5.15 16.99 2.36
N PRO A 139 4.77 18.11 3.06
CA PRO A 139 5.73 19.15 3.45
C PRO A 139 6.84 18.61 4.37
N HIS A 140 6.51 17.66 5.24
CA HIS A 140 7.45 17.04 6.17
C HIS A 140 8.40 16.09 5.45
N LEU A 141 7.88 15.30 4.49
CA LEU A 141 8.69 14.41 3.65
C LEU A 141 9.67 15.19 2.77
N VAL A 142 9.25 16.33 2.22
CA VAL A 142 10.15 17.26 1.50
C VAL A 142 11.26 17.76 2.44
N LYS A 143 10.88 18.21 3.63
CA LYS A 143 11.83 18.72 4.63
C LYS A 143 12.84 17.67 5.08
N SER A 144 12.48 16.40 5.13
CA SER A 144 13.39 15.31 5.48
C SER A 144 14.49 15.07 4.43
N GLY A 145 14.30 15.54 3.19
CA GLY A 145 15.23 15.34 2.08
C GLY A 145 15.37 13.88 1.60
N SER A 146 14.67 12.96 2.22
CA SER A 146 14.65 11.54 1.88
C SER A 146 13.30 10.89 2.23
N GLY A 147 12.22 11.55 1.81
CA GLY A 147 10.84 11.11 2.06
C GLY A 147 10.53 9.76 1.42
N ARG A 148 9.76 8.90 2.10
CA ARG A 148 9.40 7.58 1.61
C ARG A 148 7.92 7.31 1.84
N ILE A 149 7.24 6.85 0.80
CA ILE A 149 5.83 6.46 0.86
C ILE A 149 5.68 5.03 0.34
N VAL A 150 5.02 4.17 1.10
CA VAL A 150 4.59 2.85 0.64
C VAL A 150 3.07 2.74 0.78
N ASN A 151 2.40 2.52 -0.33
CA ASN A 151 0.96 2.33 -0.41
C ASN A 151 0.61 0.84 -0.50
N THR A 152 -0.40 0.39 0.23
CA THR A 152 -0.89 -0.99 0.15
C THR A 152 -2.02 -1.09 -0.85
N ILE A 153 -1.73 -1.75 -1.95
CA ILE A 153 -2.71 -2.13 -2.98
C ILE A 153 -3.07 -3.62 -2.86
N SER A 154 -3.64 -4.20 -3.90
CA SER A 154 -3.98 -5.63 -3.95
C SER A 154 -3.96 -6.11 -5.39
N GLN A 155 -3.64 -7.39 -5.60
CA GLN A 155 -3.83 -8.04 -6.90
C GLN A 155 -5.30 -8.05 -7.35
N ALA A 156 -6.27 -7.85 -6.44
CA ALA A 156 -7.68 -7.71 -6.78
C ALA A 156 -7.95 -6.55 -7.75
N MET A 157 -7.04 -5.56 -7.86
CA MET A 157 -7.14 -4.51 -8.88
C MET A 157 -6.99 -5.03 -10.32
N LEU A 158 -6.43 -6.22 -10.50
CA LEU A 158 -6.28 -6.88 -11.81
C LEU A 158 -7.50 -7.72 -12.19
N GLY A 159 -8.47 -7.84 -11.28
CA GLY A 159 -9.69 -8.60 -11.43
C GLY A 159 -9.79 -9.74 -10.41
N ASN A 160 -10.84 -9.70 -9.61
CA ASN A 160 -11.20 -10.76 -8.68
C ASN A 160 -12.73 -10.75 -8.55
N PRO A 161 -13.41 -11.87 -8.74
CA PRO A 161 -14.86 -11.95 -8.59
C PRO A 161 -15.27 -11.54 -7.16
N MET A 162 -16.46 -10.95 -7.03
CA MET A 162 -17.06 -10.49 -5.77
C MET A 162 -16.28 -9.37 -5.04
N MET A 163 -15.29 -8.75 -5.70
CA MET A 163 -14.43 -7.70 -5.11
C MET A 163 -14.39 -6.41 -5.96
N THR A 164 -15.42 -6.10 -6.74
CA THR A 164 -15.39 -4.95 -7.65
C THR A 164 -15.11 -3.63 -6.91
N HIS A 165 -15.80 -3.36 -5.79
CA HIS A 165 -15.60 -2.18 -4.96
C HIS A 165 -14.20 -2.13 -4.33
N TYR A 166 -13.73 -3.25 -3.78
CA TYR A 166 -12.40 -3.37 -3.21
C TYR A 166 -11.31 -3.23 -4.28
N GLY A 167 -11.39 -4.02 -5.36
CA GLY A 167 -10.41 -3.98 -6.46
C GLY A 167 -10.32 -2.61 -7.11
N SER A 168 -11.46 -1.94 -7.36
CA SER A 168 -11.51 -0.59 -7.92
C SER A 168 -10.84 0.43 -7.01
N SER A 169 -11.09 0.38 -5.69
CA SER A 169 -10.44 1.29 -4.73
C SER A 169 -8.93 1.08 -4.66
N LYS A 170 -8.45 -0.17 -4.74
CA LYS A 170 -7.01 -0.48 -4.78
C LYS A 170 -6.37 -0.09 -6.12
N GLY A 171 -7.12 -0.14 -7.22
CA GLY A 171 -6.72 0.43 -8.51
C GLY A 171 -6.55 1.94 -8.47
N ALA A 172 -7.42 2.65 -7.74
CA ALA A 172 -7.27 4.09 -7.51
C ALA A 172 -6.00 4.43 -6.72
N VAL A 173 -5.66 3.63 -5.69
CA VAL A 173 -4.40 3.78 -4.93
C VAL A 173 -3.17 3.49 -5.79
N PHE A 174 -3.25 2.53 -6.74
CA PHE A 174 -2.19 2.32 -7.73
C PHE A 174 -1.96 3.57 -8.58
N GLY A 175 -3.02 4.18 -9.14
CA GLY A 175 -2.92 5.42 -9.90
C GLY A 175 -2.32 6.56 -9.08
N LEU A 176 -2.75 6.71 -7.81
CA LEU A 176 -2.17 7.68 -6.88
C LEU A 176 -0.66 7.45 -6.69
N THR A 177 -0.24 6.21 -6.46
CA THR A 177 1.18 5.83 -6.28
C THR A 177 2.03 6.29 -7.46
N ARG A 178 1.57 5.99 -8.69
CA ARG A 178 2.30 6.30 -9.92
C ARG A 178 2.46 7.82 -10.12
N ASN A 179 1.40 8.58 -9.90
CA ASN A 179 1.43 10.04 -10.07
C ASN A 179 2.27 10.72 -8.99
N LEU A 180 2.09 10.36 -7.71
CA LEU A 180 2.92 10.91 -6.63
C LEU A 180 4.40 10.54 -6.77
N ALA A 181 4.73 9.39 -7.36
CA ALA A 181 6.10 9.02 -7.65
C ALA A 181 6.78 10.00 -8.62
N LEU A 182 6.05 10.48 -9.63
CA LEU A 182 6.53 11.52 -10.55
C LEU A 182 6.68 12.88 -9.87
N GLU A 183 5.66 13.29 -9.12
CA GLU A 183 5.67 14.58 -8.40
C GLU A 183 6.76 14.62 -7.31
N GLY A 184 7.11 13.47 -6.72
CA GLY A 184 8.14 13.35 -5.68
C GLY A 184 9.58 13.42 -6.18
N LEU A 185 9.84 13.24 -7.48
CA LEU A 185 11.20 13.13 -8.02
C LEU A 185 12.09 14.33 -7.66
N GLU A 186 11.61 15.54 -7.88
CA GLU A 186 12.37 16.77 -7.61
C GLU A 186 12.62 17.00 -6.12
N SER A 187 11.77 16.44 -5.25
CA SER A 187 11.85 16.56 -3.79
C SER A 187 12.59 15.39 -3.13
N GLY A 188 13.09 14.41 -3.91
CA GLY A 188 13.75 13.23 -3.37
C GLY A 188 12.81 12.26 -2.64
N ILE A 189 11.48 12.37 -2.86
CA ILE A 189 10.48 11.48 -2.30
C ILE A 189 10.29 10.29 -3.22
N THR A 190 10.43 9.07 -2.70
CA THR A 190 10.04 7.86 -3.43
C THR A 190 8.68 7.36 -2.97
N VAL A 191 7.85 6.95 -3.94
CA VAL A 191 6.50 6.44 -3.69
C VAL A 191 6.34 5.10 -4.41
N ASN A 192 6.14 4.03 -3.64
CA ASN A 192 5.98 2.68 -4.18
C ASN A 192 4.72 2.02 -3.63
N ALA A 193 4.34 0.90 -4.19
CA ALA A 193 3.22 0.11 -3.69
C ALA A 193 3.62 -1.34 -3.39
N ILE A 194 2.92 -1.91 -2.42
CA ILE A 194 2.95 -3.33 -2.09
C ILE A 194 1.59 -3.96 -2.35
N ALA A 195 1.54 -5.11 -3.01
CA ALA A 195 0.39 -5.99 -3.09
C ALA A 195 0.67 -7.24 -2.23
N PRO A 196 0.30 -7.22 -0.95
CA PRO A 196 0.67 -8.27 -0.02
C PRO A 196 -0.26 -9.47 -0.11
N GLY A 197 0.30 -10.67 0.15
CA GLY A 197 -0.45 -11.88 0.42
C GLY A 197 -0.08 -12.42 1.79
N ALA A 198 -0.98 -12.26 2.78
CA ALA A 198 -0.77 -12.75 4.13
C ALA A 198 -2.07 -13.28 4.75
N GLY A 199 -1.96 -14.34 5.55
CA GLY A 199 -3.05 -14.91 6.35
C GLY A 199 -3.42 -13.98 7.49
N THR A 200 -4.37 -13.09 7.27
CA THR A 200 -4.87 -12.12 8.24
C THR A 200 -6.38 -12.28 8.40
N ARG A 201 -6.96 -11.67 9.43
CA ARG A 201 -8.43 -11.60 9.59
C ARG A 201 -9.13 -11.11 8.31
N MET A 202 -8.51 -10.18 7.58
CA MET A 202 -9.03 -9.68 6.31
C MET A 202 -9.01 -10.75 5.22
N ALA A 203 -7.95 -11.54 5.13
CA ALA A 203 -7.84 -12.64 4.18
C ALA A 203 -8.83 -13.78 4.51
N GLU A 204 -9.05 -14.06 5.79
CA GLU A 204 -10.06 -15.01 6.25
C GLU A 204 -11.49 -14.53 5.91
N ALA A 205 -11.79 -13.25 6.15
CA ALA A 205 -13.08 -12.66 5.81
C ALA A 205 -13.36 -12.63 4.29
N ALA A 206 -12.31 -12.53 3.47
CA ALA A 206 -12.42 -12.61 2.00
C ALA A 206 -12.51 -14.05 1.49
N GLY A 207 -12.16 -15.02 2.32
CA GLY A 207 -12.06 -16.44 2.00
C GLY A 207 -13.30 -17.27 2.35
N ASP A 208 -14.49 -16.69 2.37
CA ASP A 208 -15.73 -17.42 2.61
C ASP A 208 -15.82 -18.63 1.65
N GLY A 209 -15.91 -19.84 2.23
CA GLY A 209 -15.94 -21.10 1.47
C GLY A 209 -14.58 -21.76 1.22
N LEU A 210 -13.47 -21.21 1.73
CA LEU A 210 -12.17 -21.89 1.70
C LEU A 210 -12.15 -23.08 2.68
N SER A 211 -11.45 -24.16 2.29
CA SER A 211 -11.26 -25.31 3.18
C SER A 211 -10.37 -24.96 4.37
N ASP A 212 -10.55 -25.69 5.48
CA ASP A 212 -9.70 -25.55 6.67
C ASP A 212 -8.20 -25.73 6.36
N GLU A 213 -7.85 -26.57 5.38
CA GLU A 213 -6.48 -26.79 4.92
C GLU A 213 -5.89 -25.51 4.30
N ILE A 214 -6.66 -24.83 3.45
CA ILE A 214 -6.25 -23.55 2.83
C ILE A 214 -6.11 -22.47 3.90
N LEU A 215 -7.07 -22.35 4.80
CA LEU A 215 -7.01 -21.39 5.90
C LEU A 215 -5.79 -21.65 6.81
N ASN A 216 -5.51 -22.91 7.13
CA ASN A 216 -4.32 -23.27 7.90
C ASN A 216 -3.02 -22.95 7.16
N TYR A 217 -2.94 -23.25 5.86
CA TYR A 217 -1.80 -22.85 5.03
C TYR A 217 -1.59 -21.34 5.05
N MET A 218 -2.66 -20.55 4.90
CA MET A 218 -2.58 -19.09 4.96
C MET A 218 -2.03 -18.60 6.31
N ARG A 219 -2.50 -19.16 7.41
CA ARG A 219 -2.05 -18.78 8.77
C ARG A 219 -0.60 -19.15 9.05
N THR A 220 -0.13 -20.29 8.55
CA THR A 220 1.19 -20.83 8.92
C THR A 220 2.28 -20.48 7.91
N SER A 221 1.94 -20.33 6.63
CA SER A 221 2.91 -20.15 5.55
C SER A 221 2.88 -18.74 4.95
N LEU A 222 1.73 -18.04 5.02
CA LEU A 222 1.60 -16.67 4.52
C LEU A 222 1.54 -15.69 5.70
N THR A 223 2.58 -15.65 6.54
CA THR A 223 2.57 -14.77 7.71
C THR A 223 2.83 -13.30 7.33
N PRO A 224 2.27 -12.33 8.09
CA PRO A 224 2.54 -10.91 7.91
C PRO A 224 4.03 -10.54 7.93
N GLU A 225 4.83 -11.27 8.69
CA GLU A 225 6.28 -11.08 8.83
C GLU A 225 7.03 -11.30 7.51
N HIS A 226 6.49 -12.07 6.56
CA HIS A 226 7.07 -12.23 5.23
C HIS A 226 6.90 -10.98 4.34
N VAL A 227 5.96 -10.10 4.66
CA VAL A 227 5.72 -8.86 3.93
C VAL A 227 6.56 -7.70 4.45
N ALA A 228 6.75 -7.64 5.77
CA ALA A 228 7.39 -6.52 6.45
C ALA A 228 8.80 -6.18 5.92
N PRO A 229 9.70 -7.12 5.59
CA PRO A 229 11.03 -6.80 5.06
C PRO A 229 11.01 -6.04 3.73
N VAL A 230 10.02 -6.31 2.88
CA VAL A 230 9.89 -5.63 1.58
C VAL A 230 9.51 -4.16 1.80
N VAL A 231 8.51 -3.90 2.64
CA VAL A 231 8.10 -2.54 3.00
C VAL A 231 9.25 -1.80 3.69
N ALA A 232 9.93 -2.43 4.64
CA ALA A 232 11.09 -1.84 5.29
C ALA A 232 12.17 -1.43 4.26
N TYR A 233 12.50 -2.30 3.30
CA TYR A 233 13.47 -1.95 2.27
C TYR A 233 13.02 -0.77 1.39
N LEU A 234 11.73 -0.71 1.01
CA LEU A 234 11.18 0.38 0.22
C LEU A 234 11.21 1.73 0.99
N LEU A 235 11.16 1.70 2.33
CA LEU A 235 11.28 2.88 3.19
C LEU A 235 12.74 3.25 3.50
N HIS A 236 13.69 2.35 3.28
CA HIS A 236 15.08 2.60 3.64
C HIS A 236 15.71 3.69 2.75
N PRO A 237 16.52 4.62 3.30
CA PRO A 237 17.15 5.69 2.51
C PRO A 237 17.98 5.22 1.32
N SER A 238 18.55 4.02 1.37
CA SER A 238 19.31 3.43 0.24
C SER A 238 18.45 2.98 -0.92
N ASN A 239 17.12 2.88 -0.74
CA ASN A 239 16.23 2.58 -1.85
C ASN A 239 16.03 3.81 -2.73
N THR A 240 16.28 3.65 -4.03
CA THR A 240 16.11 4.70 -5.06
C THR A 240 14.94 4.42 -6.01
N VAL A 241 14.30 3.26 -5.85
CA VAL A 241 13.19 2.87 -6.72
C VAL A 241 11.94 3.65 -6.38
N THR A 242 11.26 4.15 -7.40
CA THR A 242 9.99 4.89 -7.24
C THR A 242 8.97 4.50 -8.32
N GLY A 243 7.70 4.57 -7.99
CA GLY A 243 6.57 4.27 -8.88
C GLY A 243 6.35 2.77 -9.13
N GLU A 244 7.02 1.89 -8.42
CA GLU A 244 6.96 0.46 -8.67
C GLU A 244 6.01 -0.27 -7.72
N VAL A 245 5.59 -1.44 -8.16
CA VAL A 245 4.69 -2.32 -7.41
C VAL A 245 5.38 -3.65 -7.13
N PHE A 246 5.31 -4.08 -5.89
CA PHE A 246 5.88 -5.36 -5.48
C PHE A 246 4.80 -6.27 -4.89
N ASN A 247 4.76 -7.52 -5.35
CA ASN A 247 4.03 -8.58 -4.67
C ASN A 247 4.94 -9.18 -3.60
N ALA A 248 4.39 -9.43 -2.41
CA ALA A 248 5.11 -10.10 -1.32
C ALA A 248 4.19 -11.07 -0.60
N ALA A 249 4.52 -12.35 -0.61
CA ALA A 249 3.75 -13.41 0.05
C ALA A 249 4.61 -14.63 0.33
N GLY A 250 4.49 -15.24 1.52
CA GLY A 250 5.14 -16.51 1.85
C GLY A 250 6.65 -16.56 1.62
N GLY A 251 7.35 -15.44 1.82
CA GLY A 251 8.79 -15.30 1.55
C GLY A 251 9.16 -15.04 0.10
N GLY A 252 8.20 -15.07 -0.84
CA GLY A 252 8.42 -14.70 -2.24
C GLY A 252 8.20 -13.20 -2.46
N VAL A 253 9.04 -12.59 -3.30
CA VAL A 253 8.93 -11.18 -3.72
C VAL A 253 9.12 -11.10 -5.23
N ASN A 254 8.23 -10.40 -5.91
CA ASN A 254 8.40 -10.08 -7.32
C ASN A 254 7.83 -8.69 -7.65
N ARG A 255 8.31 -8.11 -8.74
CA ARG A 255 7.77 -6.86 -9.29
C ARG A 255 6.54 -7.17 -10.14
N LEU A 256 5.46 -6.40 -9.96
CA LEU A 256 4.35 -6.33 -10.89
C LEU A 256 4.62 -5.20 -11.88
N ALA A 257 4.81 -5.54 -13.14
CA ALA A 257 5.08 -4.56 -14.19
C ALA A 257 3.89 -4.44 -15.14
N PHE A 258 3.57 -3.22 -15.53
CA PHE A 258 2.68 -2.94 -16.65
C PHE A 258 3.53 -2.73 -17.89
N VAL A 259 3.12 -3.30 -19.00
CA VAL A 259 3.86 -3.20 -20.27
C VAL A 259 2.94 -2.67 -21.36
N ASN A 260 3.51 -1.85 -22.27
CA ASN A 260 2.87 -1.57 -23.55
C ASN A 260 3.36 -2.62 -24.56
N THR A 261 2.42 -3.23 -25.28
CA THR A 261 2.76 -4.04 -26.46
C THR A 261 3.25 -3.15 -27.58
N THR A 262 3.95 -3.70 -28.57
CA THR A 262 4.33 -2.94 -29.76
C THR A 262 3.13 -2.54 -30.60
N GLY A 263 2.05 -3.31 -30.54
CA GLY A 263 0.80 -3.03 -31.24
C GLY A 263 0.98 -2.87 -32.75
N ILE A 264 0.13 -2.04 -33.36
CA ILE A 264 0.17 -1.68 -34.77
C ILE A 264 0.22 -0.16 -34.93
N ALA A 265 0.84 0.32 -36.01
CA ALA A 265 0.75 1.71 -36.44
C ALA A 265 0.27 1.73 -37.89
N ASP A 266 -0.81 2.47 -38.16
CA ASP A 266 -1.36 2.67 -39.50
C ASP A 266 -1.96 4.08 -39.57
N PRO A 267 -1.43 4.99 -40.41
CA PRO A 267 -1.96 6.35 -40.54
C PRO A 267 -3.39 6.38 -41.13
N ASN A 268 -3.85 5.28 -41.76
CA ASN A 268 -5.20 5.13 -42.27
C ASN A 268 -6.00 4.08 -41.48
N LEU A 269 -5.84 4.05 -40.16
CA LEU A 269 -6.48 3.06 -39.28
C LEU A 269 -8.00 3.01 -39.48
N THR A 270 -8.51 1.84 -39.81
CA THR A 270 -9.94 1.56 -39.96
C THR A 270 -10.41 0.51 -38.97
N LEU A 271 -11.72 0.37 -38.78
CA LEU A 271 -12.31 -0.70 -37.97
C LEU A 271 -11.86 -2.09 -38.46
N GLU A 272 -11.82 -2.27 -39.79
CA GLU A 272 -11.45 -3.53 -40.43
C GLU A 272 -9.97 -3.82 -40.23
N THR A 273 -9.10 -2.81 -40.25
CA THR A 273 -7.68 -2.93 -39.91
C THR A 273 -7.51 -3.38 -38.47
N VAL A 274 -8.20 -2.76 -37.52
CA VAL A 274 -8.17 -3.17 -36.08
C VAL A 274 -8.64 -4.60 -35.93
N ALA A 275 -9.78 -4.95 -36.56
CA ALA A 275 -10.36 -6.28 -36.44
C ALA A 275 -9.45 -7.39 -37.03
N SER A 276 -8.85 -7.14 -38.20
CA SER A 276 -7.99 -8.12 -38.88
C SER A 276 -6.62 -8.29 -38.23
N ARG A 277 -6.15 -7.29 -37.47
CA ARG A 277 -4.83 -7.30 -36.81
C ARG A 277 -4.93 -7.31 -35.29
N PHE A 278 -6.09 -7.68 -34.71
CA PHE A 278 -6.30 -7.60 -33.26
C PHE A 278 -5.34 -8.49 -32.47
N ASP A 279 -4.97 -9.66 -32.99
CA ASP A 279 -4.01 -10.57 -32.36
C ASP A 279 -2.60 -9.93 -32.25
N GLU A 280 -2.20 -9.11 -33.23
CA GLU A 280 -0.93 -8.37 -33.17
C GLU A 280 -0.96 -7.30 -32.06
N ILE A 281 -2.12 -6.61 -31.91
CA ILE A 281 -2.33 -5.61 -30.83
C ILE A 281 -2.21 -6.27 -29.46
N MET A 282 -2.77 -7.47 -29.31
CA MET A 282 -2.79 -8.22 -28.05
C MET A 282 -1.48 -8.94 -27.72
N ALA A 283 -0.59 -9.14 -28.69
CA ALA A 283 0.60 -9.93 -28.50
C ALA A 283 1.61 -9.26 -27.55
N ILE A 284 1.98 -9.95 -26.47
CA ILE A 284 3.11 -9.56 -25.62
C ILE A 284 4.36 -10.18 -26.25
N THR A 285 5.19 -9.36 -26.86
CA THR A 285 6.44 -9.74 -27.49
C THR A 285 7.63 -9.44 -26.57
N PRO A 286 8.83 -9.99 -26.86
CA PRO A 286 10.04 -9.63 -26.11
C PRO A 286 10.38 -8.13 -26.15
N ASP A 287 9.87 -7.40 -27.14
CA ASP A 287 10.07 -5.96 -27.31
C ASP A 287 9.04 -5.10 -26.55
N ALA A 288 8.12 -5.73 -25.81
CA ALA A 288 7.15 -5.02 -24.99
C ALA A 288 7.85 -4.19 -23.90
N ILE A 289 7.55 -2.88 -23.86
CA ILE A 289 8.26 -1.92 -23.00
C ILE A 289 7.57 -1.80 -21.67
N PRO A 290 8.26 -2.14 -20.53
CA PRO A 290 7.71 -1.88 -19.19
C PRO A 290 7.49 -0.38 -18.95
N GLN A 291 6.36 -0.04 -18.36
CA GLN A 291 6.04 1.32 -17.96
C GLN A 291 6.79 1.68 -16.67
N VAL A 292 7.93 2.34 -16.79
CA VAL A 292 8.72 2.82 -15.64
C VAL A 292 8.45 4.31 -15.38
N ILE A 293 8.66 4.73 -14.13
CA ILE A 293 8.68 6.15 -13.78
C ILE A 293 10.08 6.69 -14.07
N SER A 294 10.15 7.75 -14.88
CA SER A 294 11.39 8.50 -15.13
C SER A 294 11.11 9.99 -15.16
N ALA A 295 12.12 10.80 -14.85
CA ALA A 295 12.04 12.25 -14.95
C ALA A 295 11.98 12.76 -16.41
N GLU A 296 12.40 11.92 -17.38
CA GLU A 296 12.30 12.26 -18.79
C GLU A 296 10.91 11.88 -19.33
N PRO A 297 10.22 12.80 -20.04
CA PRO A 297 8.98 12.44 -20.71
C PRO A 297 9.29 11.32 -21.71
N ALA A 298 8.43 10.27 -21.73
CA ALA A 298 8.53 9.24 -22.73
C ALA A 298 8.58 9.88 -24.12
N SER A 299 9.64 9.66 -24.87
CA SER A 299 9.73 10.12 -26.25
C SER A 299 8.57 9.49 -27.02
N VAL A 300 7.62 10.30 -27.45
CA VAL A 300 6.56 9.87 -28.35
C VAL A 300 7.23 9.54 -29.69
N SER A 301 7.49 8.26 -29.91
CA SER A 301 7.97 7.72 -31.18
C SER A 301 6.81 7.36 -32.08
#